data_9c3669f0b5a77a2517b347f999c7fa91
#
_entry.id   9c3669f0b5a77a2517b347f999c7fa91
#
_cell.length_a   1.000
_cell.length_b   1.000
_cell.length_c   1.000
_cell.angle_alpha   90.00
_cell.angle_beta   90.00
_cell.angle_gamma   90.00
#
_symmetry.space_group_name_H-M   'P 1'
#
loop_
_entity.id
_entity.type
_entity.pdbx_description
1 polymer ?
#
loop_
_entity_poly.entity_id
_entity_poly.type
_entity_poly.pdbx_seq_one_letter_code
_entity_poly.pdbx_strand_id
1 'polypeptide(L)'
;MGTEGRLGDYTVEQRVLIHLFEHPLNRSQWDGKREQTQAGISIAVGIARKHLPRTLKSLISQELVAIETRHVPGAKQRCRVYYLTNCGKEAAEPMRENISSISITTVNGESTIGKFAGHDVPYLQILANVDSEWRYEPTIFDTTDEEEVPTAELYRKVLHRAWNDGQITQDEREMLDDISIHLGLEPEVVERIENEVISERKNSSDIQIKTYLEVLAVAWQDGFISEDEQAMLDTLAQSLGLEANYALKAQNEWISDNS
;
A
#
# COMPACT_ATOMS: atom_id res chain seq x y z
N MET A 1 18.68 -4.77 3.61
CA MET A 1 18.80 -5.45 2.32
C MET A 1 17.73 -6.52 2.36
N GLY A 2 16.58 -6.27 1.72
CA GLY A 2 15.51 -7.25 1.61
C GLY A 2 16.00 -8.40 0.73
N THR A 3 15.84 -9.61 1.20
CA THR A 3 16.04 -10.83 0.41
C THR A 3 14.99 -10.82 -0.71
N GLU A 4 15.44 -10.47 -1.92
CA GLU A 4 14.64 -10.63 -3.15
C GLU A 4 14.45 -12.11 -3.41
N GLY A 5 13.77 -12.90 -2.60
CA GLY A 5 13.47 -14.31 -2.85
C GLY A 5 14.11 -14.95 -4.08
N ARG A 6 13.60 -16.04 -4.59
CA ARG A 6 14.07 -16.68 -5.82
C ARG A 6 13.58 -16.00 -7.11
N LEU A 7 12.83 -14.91 -6.99
CA LEU A 7 12.41 -14.13 -8.15
C LEU A 7 13.62 -13.59 -8.95
N GLY A 8 14.74 -13.27 -8.27
CA GLY A 8 15.99 -12.81 -8.87
C GLY A 8 16.66 -13.83 -9.80
N ASP A 9 16.34 -15.10 -9.68
CA ASP A 9 16.91 -16.17 -10.53
C ASP A 9 16.40 -16.11 -11.99
N TYR A 10 15.32 -15.34 -12.22
CA TYR A 10 14.70 -15.16 -13.53
C TYR A 10 14.92 -13.74 -14.05
N THR A 11 15.27 -13.63 -15.34
CA THR A 11 15.35 -12.33 -16.01
C THR A 11 13.98 -11.65 -16.06
N VAL A 12 13.95 -10.32 -16.19
CA VAL A 12 12.69 -9.57 -16.29
C VAL A 12 11.85 -10.05 -17.49
N GLU A 13 12.46 -10.39 -18.61
CA GLU A 13 11.76 -10.94 -19.79
C GLU A 13 11.10 -12.28 -19.46
N GLN A 14 11.81 -13.18 -18.78
CA GLN A 14 11.24 -14.46 -18.34
C GLN A 14 10.08 -14.27 -17.37
N ARG A 15 10.22 -13.38 -16.40
CA ARG A 15 9.11 -13.06 -15.45
C ARG A 15 7.88 -12.53 -16.18
N VAL A 16 8.05 -11.66 -17.19
CA VAL A 16 6.92 -11.16 -17.99
C VAL A 16 6.24 -12.29 -18.76
N LEU A 17 7.00 -13.21 -19.35
CA LEU A 17 6.44 -14.36 -20.08
C LEU A 17 5.67 -15.29 -19.14
N ILE A 18 6.22 -15.61 -17.97
CA ILE A 18 5.56 -16.44 -16.95
C ILE A 18 4.27 -15.78 -16.49
N HIS A 19 4.30 -14.49 -16.13
CA HIS A 19 3.14 -13.75 -15.69
C HIS A 19 2.02 -13.72 -16.74
N LEU A 20 2.35 -13.41 -18.00
CA LEU A 20 1.34 -13.35 -19.06
C LEU A 20 0.82 -14.73 -19.46
N PHE A 21 1.57 -15.81 -19.18
CA PHE A 21 1.09 -17.18 -19.37
C PHE A 21 -0.02 -17.52 -18.38
N GLU A 22 0.08 -17.06 -17.15
CA GLU A 22 -0.93 -17.24 -16.09
C GLU A 22 -2.14 -16.34 -16.29
N HIS A 23 -1.97 -15.22 -17.02
CA HIS A 23 -3.04 -14.25 -17.29
C HIS A 23 -3.36 -14.17 -18.81
N PRO A 24 -3.84 -15.25 -19.42
CA PRO A 24 -4.12 -15.26 -20.86
C PRO A 24 -5.24 -14.30 -21.24
N LEU A 25 -5.10 -13.64 -22.38
CA LEU A 25 -6.15 -12.83 -22.95
C LEU A 25 -7.28 -13.72 -23.45
N ASN A 26 -8.47 -13.55 -22.87
CA ASN A 26 -9.66 -14.23 -23.37
C ASN A 26 -10.24 -13.43 -24.56
N ARG A 27 -10.17 -14.00 -25.76
CA ARG A 27 -10.67 -13.35 -26.99
C ARG A 27 -12.19 -13.21 -27.03
N SER A 28 -12.93 -14.02 -26.24
CA SER A 28 -14.38 -13.91 -26.15
C SER A 28 -14.84 -12.79 -25.19
N GLN A 29 -13.95 -12.23 -24.38
CA GLN A 29 -14.23 -11.11 -23.48
C GLN A 29 -13.79 -9.80 -24.12
N TRP A 30 -14.63 -8.77 -24.01
CA TRP A 30 -14.32 -7.42 -24.51
C TRP A 30 -13.35 -6.67 -23.61
N ASP A 31 -13.33 -7.03 -22.33
CA ASP A 31 -12.51 -6.38 -21.33
C ASP A 31 -11.14 -7.08 -21.20
N GLY A 32 -10.13 -6.27 -20.91
CA GLY A 32 -8.83 -6.76 -20.47
C GLY A 32 -8.79 -6.85 -18.96
N LYS A 33 -7.81 -7.59 -18.43
CA LYS A 33 -7.53 -7.68 -17.00
C LYS A 33 -6.47 -6.66 -16.60
N ARG A 34 -6.50 -6.24 -15.32
CA ARG A 34 -5.50 -5.33 -14.77
C ARG A 34 -4.09 -5.90 -14.85
N GLU A 35 -3.93 -7.20 -14.60
CA GLU A 35 -2.67 -7.96 -14.66
C GLU A 35 -2.03 -7.89 -16.03
N GLN A 36 -2.80 -7.67 -17.08
CA GLN A 36 -2.33 -7.55 -18.45
C GLN A 36 -1.86 -6.13 -18.80
N THR A 37 -2.04 -5.15 -17.92
CA THR A 37 -1.59 -3.76 -18.11
C THR A 37 -0.13 -3.58 -17.72
N GLN A 38 0.50 -2.49 -18.16
CA GLN A 38 1.87 -2.17 -17.70
C GLN A 38 1.95 -2.04 -16.18
N ALA A 39 0.92 -1.54 -15.52
CA ALA A 39 0.89 -1.40 -14.07
C ALA A 39 0.87 -2.77 -13.40
N GLY A 40 -0.07 -3.65 -13.78
CA GLY A 40 -0.16 -5.00 -13.22
C GLY A 40 1.09 -5.83 -13.48
N ILE A 41 1.61 -5.83 -14.73
CA ILE A 41 2.84 -6.53 -15.08
C ILE A 41 4.03 -6.03 -14.24
N SER A 42 4.19 -4.70 -14.07
CA SER A 42 5.33 -4.15 -13.32
C SER A 42 5.34 -4.58 -11.85
N ILE A 43 4.17 -4.65 -11.24
CA ILE A 43 3.99 -5.15 -9.87
C ILE A 43 4.38 -6.63 -9.80
N ALA A 44 3.78 -7.45 -10.65
CA ALA A 44 3.99 -8.90 -10.63
C ALA A 44 5.45 -9.32 -10.89
N VAL A 45 6.15 -8.61 -11.78
CA VAL A 45 7.56 -8.93 -12.12
C VAL A 45 8.58 -8.26 -11.20
N GLY A 46 8.12 -7.43 -10.25
CA GLY A 46 8.96 -6.78 -9.24
C GLY A 46 9.91 -5.72 -9.81
N ILE A 47 9.47 -4.91 -10.79
CA ILE A 47 10.29 -3.82 -11.36
C ILE A 47 9.53 -2.49 -11.39
N ALA A 48 10.26 -1.38 -11.32
CA ALA A 48 9.66 -0.08 -11.49
C ALA A 48 9.02 0.08 -12.88
N ARG A 49 7.79 0.59 -12.93
CA ARG A 49 6.99 0.77 -14.15
C ARG A 49 7.75 1.48 -15.28
N LYS A 50 8.66 2.40 -14.96
CA LYS A 50 9.48 3.15 -15.94
C LYS A 50 10.44 2.26 -16.74
N HIS A 51 10.81 1.09 -16.24
CA HIS A 51 11.73 0.15 -16.90
C HIS A 51 11.02 -0.88 -17.77
N LEU A 52 9.75 -1.18 -17.49
CA LEU A 52 8.96 -2.18 -18.19
C LEU A 52 8.77 -1.91 -19.70
N PRO A 53 8.60 -0.66 -20.20
CA PRO A 53 8.38 -0.40 -21.62
C PRO A 53 9.50 -0.92 -22.53
N ARG A 54 10.76 -0.90 -22.07
CA ARG A 54 11.90 -1.43 -22.83
C ARG A 54 11.80 -2.94 -22.98
N THR A 55 11.49 -3.65 -21.90
CA THR A 55 11.32 -5.11 -21.90
C THR A 55 10.15 -5.53 -22.79
N LEU A 56 8.98 -4.86 -22.66
CA LEU A 56 7.82 -5.16 -23.50
C LEU A 56 8.11 -4.90 -24.98
N LYS A 57 8.83 -3.83 -25.31
CA LYS A 57 9.24 -3.54 -26.69
C LYS A 57 10.15 -4.64 -27.24
N SER A 58 11.09 -5.14 -26.45
CA SER A 58 11.96 -6.27 -26.80
C SER A 58 11.13 -7.51 -27.09
N LEU A 59 10.22 -7.91 -26.19
CA LEU A 59 9.36 -9.08 -26.34
C LEU A 59 8.40 -8.98 -27.53
N ILE A 60 7.88 -7.77 -27.82
CA ILE A 60 7.06 -7.52 -29.01
C ILE A 60 7.89 -7.67 -30.30
N SER A 61 9.13 -7.16 -30.31
CA SER A 61 10.00 -7.30 -31.48
C SER A 61 10.44 -8.75 -31.76
N GLN A 62 10.40 -9.59 -30.73
CA GLN A 62 10.62 -11.05 -30.81
C GLN A 62 9.35 -11.83 -31.13
N GLU A 63 8.24 -11.15 -31.35
CA GLU A 63 6.93 -11.77 -31.62
C GLU A 63 6.41 -12.66 -30.48
N LEU A 64 6.94 -12.53 -29.25
CA LEU A 64 6.53 -13.33 -28.10
C LEU A 64 5.31 -12.72 -27.41
N VAL A 65 5.18 -11.38 -27.43
CA VAL A 65 4.11 -10.61 -26.80
C VAL A 65 3.41 -9.76 -27.85
N ALA A 66 2.07 -9.70 -27.77
CA ALA A 66 1.27 -8.78 -28.55
C ALA A 66 0.56 -7.78 -27.64
N ILE A 67 0.05 -6.71 -28.26
CA ILE A 67 -0.61 -5.60 -27.56
C ILE A 67 -1.96 -5.30 -28.21
N GLU A 68 -2.98 -5.07 -27.38
CA GLU A 68 -4.28 -4.54 -27.77
C GLU A 68 -4.71 -3.40 -26.89
N THR A 69 -5.70 -2.63 -27.33
CA THR A 69 -6.32 -1.58 -26.51
C THR A 69 -7.71 -2.05 -26.10
N ARG A 70 -7.92 -2.28 -24.82
CA ARG A 70 -9.16 -2.77 -24.23
C ARG A 70 -9.66 -1.89 -23.07
N HIS A 71 -10.93 -2.00 -22.77
CA HIS A 71 -11.44 -1.53 -21.49
C HIS A 71 -10.91 -2.45 -20.38
N VAL A 72 -10.53 -1.88 -19.24
CA VAL A 72 -10.12 -2.62 -18.05
C VAL A 72 -10.99 -2.14 -16.90
N PRO A 73 -11.68 -3.02 -16.18
CA PRO A 73 -12.54 -2.62 -15.06
C PRO A 73 -11.77 -1.71 -14.08
N GLY A 74 -12.42 -0.64 -13.61
CA GLY A 74 -11.80 0.38 -12.76
C GLY A 74 -10.96 1.43 -13.49
N ALA A 75 -10.68 1.28 -14.78
CA ALA A 75 -9.94 2.29 -15.54
C ALA A 75 -10.87 3.28 -16.25
N LYS A 76 -10.61 4.59 -16.11
CA LYS A 76 -11.41 5.66 -16.79
C LYS A 76 -11.29 5.64 -18.32
N GLN A 77 -10.20 5.09 -18.84
CA GLN A 77 -9.88 5.07 -20.26
C GLN A 77 -9.47 3.67 -20.69
N ARG A 78 -9.58 3.37 -21.99
CA ARG A 78 -9.03 2.15 -22.55
C ARG A 78 -7.54 2.06 -22.30
N CYS A 79 -7.11 0.88 -21.81
CA CYS A 79 -5.72 0.60 -21.49
C CYS A 79 -5.07 -0.28 -22.55
N ARG A 80 -3.76 -0.15 -22.70
CA ARG A 80 -2.96 -1.11 -23.43
C ARG A 80 -2.82 -2.37 -22.59
N VAL A 81 -3.28 -3.50 -23.11
CA VAL A 81 -3.15 -4.82 -22.52
C VAL A 81 -2.19 -5.66 -23.34
N TYR A 82 -1.37 -6.44 -22.68
CA TYR A 82 -0.33 -7.27 -23.26
C TYR A 82 -0.68 -8.73 -23.05
N TYR A 83 -0.37 -9.57 -24.02
CA TYR A 83 -0.67 -10.99 -23.97
C TYR A 83 0.33 -11.79 -24.79
N LEU A 84 0.49 -13.07 -24.48
CA LEU A 84 1.36 -13.96 -25.24
C LEU A 84 0.78 -14.31 -26.61
N THR A 85 1.65 -14.28 -27.61
CA THR A 85 1.39 -14.92 -28.91
C THR A 85 1.50 -16.44 -28.77
N ASN A 86 1.28 -17.19 -29.84
CA ASN A 86 1.52 -18.64 -29.82
C ASN A 86 3.02 -18.95 -29.56
N CYS A 87 3.94 -18.22 -30.22
CA CYS A 87 5.37 -18.35 -29.98
C CYS A 87 5.75 -18.00 -28.53
N GLY A 88 5.08 -16.95 -27.97
CA GLY A 88 5.29 -16.58 -26.57
C GLY A 88 4.81 -17.66 -25.59
N LYS A 89 3.72 -18.35 -25.88
CA LYS A 89 3.24 -19.47 -25.06
C LYS A 89 4.20 -20.64 -25.11
N GLU A 90 4.66 -21.04 -26.32
CA GLU A 90 5.63 -22.10 -26.51
C GLU A 90 6.97 -21.80 -25.80
N ALA A 91 7.37 -20.52 -25.73
CA ALA A 91 8.56 -20.10 -25.00
C ALA A 91 8.36 -20.08 -23.47
N ALA A 92 7.16 -19.75 -22.98
CA ALA A 92 6.88 -19.67 -21.55
C ALA A 92 6.58 -21.03 -20.91
N GLU A 93 5.99 -21.98 -21.67
CA GLU A 93 5.54 -23.27 -21.17
C GLU A 93 6.63 -24.08 -20.47
N PRO A 94 7.84 -24.31 -21.07
CA PRO A 94 8.91 -25.05 -20.42
C PRO A 94 9.45 -24.34 -19.17
N MET A 95 9.42 -23.00 -19.12
CA MET A 95 9.80 -22.25 -17.93
C MET A 95 8.81 -22.50 -16.81
N ARG A 96 7.51 -22.46 -17.11
CA ARG A 96 6.45 -22.71 -16.15
C ARG A 96 6.48 -24.16 -15.64
N GLU A 97 6.70 -25.14 -16.50
CA GLU A 97 6.84 -26.54 -16.12
C GLU A 97 8.03 -26.75 -15.18
N ASN A 98 9.16 -26.13 -15.48
CA ASN A 98 10.34 -26.17 -14.62
C ASN A 98 10.01 -25.60 -13.23
N ILE A 99 9.42 -24.40 -13.14
CA ILE A 99 9.01 -23.79 -11.87
C ILE A 99 8.01 -24.68 -11.14
N SER A 100 7.01 -25.23 -11.84
CA SER A 100 5.99 -26.11 -11.26
C SER A 100 6.58 -27.34 -10.57
N SER A 101 7.71 -27.85 -11.08
CA SER A 101 8.38 -29.05 -10.54
C SER A 101 9.28 -28.76 -9.34
N ILE A 102 9.58 -27.52 -9.03
CA ILE A 102 10.47 -27.15 -7.93
C ILE A 102 9.80 -27.48 -6.59
N SER A 103 10.54 -28.19 -5.73
CA SER A 103 10.10 -28.51 -4.37
C SER A 103 10.32 -27.31 -3.45
N ILE A 104 9.31 -27.02 -2.63
CA ILE A 104 9.34 -25.99 -1.58
C ILE A 104 8.90 -26.60 -0.25
N THR A 105 9.45 -26.07 0.83
CA THR A 105 9.00 -26.42 2.19
C THR A 105 8.01 -25.35 2.65
N THR A 106 6.81 -25.77 3.01
CA THR A 106 5.76 -24.91 3.54
C THR A 106 5.48 -25.25 5.00
N VAL A 107 4.66 -24.46 5.68
CA VAL A 107 4.19 -24.77 7.06
C VAL A 107 3.45 -26.11 7.14
N ASN A 108 2.89 -26.58 6.02
CA ASN A 108 2.17 -27.86 5.92
C ASN A 108 3.06 -29.04 5.44
N GLY A 109 4.38 -28.82 5.32
CA GLY A 109 5.34 -29.80 4.85
C GLY A 109 5.85 -29.53 3.43
N GLU A 110 6.55 -30.51 2.84
CA GLU A 110 7.10 -30.41 1.48
C GLU A 110 6.01 -30.51 0.42
N SER A 111 6.10 -29.63 -0.57
CA SER A 111 5.22 -29.59 -1.74
C SER A 111 6.00 -29.14 -2.96
N THR A 112 5.44 -29.25 -4.16
CA THR A 112 5.97 -28.57 -5.34
C THR A 112 5.24 -27.23 -5.56
N ILE A 113 5.93 -26.27 -6.19
CA ILE A 113 5.30 -24.96 -6.51
C ILE A 113 3.98 -25.17 -7.26
N GLY A 114 3.95 -26.08 -8.23
CA GLY A 114 2.75 -26.36 -9.01
C GLY A 114 1.57 -26.89 -8.19
N LYS A 115 1.84 -27.72 -7.17
CA LYS A 115 0.78 -28.21 -6.25
C LYS A 115 0.37 -27.15 -5.25
N PHE A 116 1.32 -26.37 -4.78
CA PHE A 116 1.08 -25.30 -3.79
C PHE A 116 0.32 -24.11 -4.40
N ALA A 117 0.68 -23.70 -5.63
CA ALA A 117 0.01 -22.62 -6.33
C ALA A 117 -1.50 -22.87 -6.52
N GLY A 118 -1.90 -24.13 -6.75
CA GLY A 118 -3.29 -24.43 -7.09
C GLY A 118 -3.78 -23.59 -8.27
N HIS A 119 -4.90 -22.89 -8.08
CA HIS A 119 -5.45 -21.95 -9.06
C HIS A 119 -5.36 -20.48 -8.63
N ASP A 120 -4.94 -20.21 -7.39
CA ASP A 120 -5.16 -18.91 -6.76
C ASP A 120 -3.86 -18.10 -6.54
N VAL A 121 -2.69 -18.76 -6.48
CA VAL A 121 -1.43 -18.07 -6.19
C VAL A 121 -0.49 -18.10 -7.40
N PRO A 122 -0.14 -16.93 -7.99
CA PRO A 122 0.77 -16.85 -9.13
C PRO A 122 2.18 -17.37 -8.79
N TYR A 123 2.83 -18.01 -9.76
CA TYR A 123 4.17 -18.56 -9.57
C TYR A 123 5.21 -17.52 -9.18
N LEU A 124 5.15 -16.32 -9.79
CA LEU A 124 6.07 -15.23 -9.44
C LEU A 124 5.91 -14.76 -8.00
N GLN A 125 4.68 -14.78 -7.48
CA GLN A 125 4.40 -14.44 -6.08
C GLN A 125 4.99 -15.49 -5.14
N ILE A 126 4.89 -16.78 -5.49
CA ILE A 126 5.53 -17.85 -4.71
C ILE A 126 7.05 -17.66 -4.71
N LEU A 127 7.66 -17.44 -5.89
CA LEU A 127 9.10 -17.23 -6.03
C LEU A 127 9.60 -16.01 -5.27
N ALA A 128 8.80 -14.95 -5.16
CA ALA A 128 9.13 -13.77 -4.37
C ALA A 128 9.18 -14.04 -2.86
N ASN A 129 8.44 -15.06 -2.39
CA ASN A 129 8.29 -15.40 -0.98
C ASN A 129 9.01 -16.70 -0.57
N VAL A 130 9.92 -17.20 -1.39
CA VAL A 130 10.74 -18.37 -1.08
C VAL A 130 12.17 -17.92 -0.78
N ASP A 131 12.72 -18.39 0.34
CA ASP A 131 14.09 -18.07 0.77
C ASP A 131 15.17 -18.85 -0.02
N SER A 132 16.44 -18.69 0.37
CA SER A 132 17.58 -19.37 -0.24
C SER A 132 17.55 -20.91 -0.07
N GLU A 133 16.80 -21.41 0.91
CA GLU A 133 16.65 -22.84 1.21
C GLU A 133 15.34 -23.43 0.68
N TRP A 134 14.64 -22.71 -0.20
CA TRP A 134 13.35 -23.09 -0.76
C TRP A 134 12.23 -23.26 0.28
N ARG A 135 12.32 -22.52 1.40
CA ARG A 135 11.22 -22.43 2.37
C ARG A 135 10.32 -21.27 1.96
N TYR A 136 9.04 -21.57 1.89
CA TYR A 136 8.02 -20.57 1.64
C TYR A 136 7.72 -19.81 2.93
N GLU A 137 8.18 -18.60 3.00
CA GLU A 137 7.85 -17.65 4.06
C GLU A 137 7.02 -16.53 3.40
N PRO A 138 5.68 -16.61 3.48
CA PRO A 138 4.88 -15.48 3.05
C PRO A 138 5.31 -14.31 3.94
N THR A 139 6.09 -13.40 3.37
CA THR A 139 6.14 -12.05 3.93
C THR A 139 4.69 -11.63 4.00
N ILE A 140 4.27 -11.14 5.17
CA ILE A 140 2.91 -10.69 5.45
C ILE A 140 2.59 -9.46 4.56
N PHE A 141 2.59 -9.69 3.28
CA PHE A 141 1.80 -8.98 2.30
C PHE A 141 0.63 -9.91 2.05
N ASP A 142 -0.27 -9.89 3.01
CA ASP A 142 -1.55 -10.55 2.89
C ASP A 142 -2.21 -9.99 1.64
N THR A 143 -2.38 -10.84 0.64
CA THR A 143 -2.83 -10.49 -0.71
C THR A 143 -4.31 -10.12 -0.77
N THR A 144 -4.92 -9.86 0.36
CA THR A 144 -6.29 -9.34 0.46
C THR A 144 -6.37 -7.81 0.43
N ASP A 145 -5.24 -7.09 0.64
CA ASP A 145 -5.25 -5.63 0.74
C ASP A 145 -4.30 -4.90 -0.24
N GLU A 146 -3.52 -5.61 -1.11
CA GLU A 146 -2.50 -4.96 -1.95
C GLU A 146 -3.04 -4.08 -3.09
N GLU A 147 -4.32 -4.18 -3.44
CA GLU A 147 -4.93 -3.24 -4.38
C GLU A 147 -5.42 -1.95 -3.71
N GLU A 148 -5.72 -2.00 -2.42
CA GLU A 148 -6.17 -0.85 -1.64
C GLU A 148 -5.02 -0.05 -1.02
N VAL A 149 -3.90 -0.69 -0.64
CA VAL A 149 -2.82 -0.06 0.11
C VAL A 149 -2.23 1.19 -0.56
N PRO A 150 -1.91 1.27 -1.87
CA PRO A 150 -1.41 2.52 -2.45
C PRO A 150 -2.47 3.62 -2.51
N THR A 151 -3.72 3.28 -2.81
CA THR A 151 -4.84 4.23 -2.92
C THR A 151 -5.38 4.61 -1.55
N ALA A 152 -5.49 3.66 -0.65
CA ALA A 152 -5.84 3.85 0.75
C ALA A 152 -4.80 4.71 1.47
N GLU A 153 -3.51 4.45 1.27
CA GLU A 153 -2.43 5.24 1.85
C GLU A 153 -2.40 6.66 1.29
N LEU A 154 -2.69 6.86 0.01
CA LEU A 154 -2.83 8.18 -0.57
C LEU A 154 -4.03 8.91 0.04
N TYR A 155 -5.18 8.24 0.18
CA TYR A 155 -6.36 8.81 0.84
C TYR A 155 -6.06 9.18 2.30
N ARG A 156 -5.41 8.30 3.06
CA ARG A 156 -4.96 8.55 4.44
C ARG A 156 -4.10 9.82 4.53
N LYS A 157 -3.12 9.99 3.63
CA LYS A 157 -2.26 11.19 3.59
C LYS A 157 -3.03 12.46 3.30
N VAL A 158 -3.98 12.40 2.36
CA VAL A 158 -4.84 13.55 2.05
C VAL A 158 -5.75 13.88 3.24
N LEU A 159 -6.34 12.87 3.89
CA LEU A 159 -7.17 13.02 5.07
C LEU A 159 -6.38 13.64 6.24
N HIS A 160 -5.17 13.17 6.51
CA HIS A 160 -4.30 13.78 7.53
C HIS A 160 -4.02 15.25 7.25
N ARG A 161 -3.87 15.63 5.98
CA ARG A 161 -3.61 17.00 5.58
C ARG A 161 -4.86 17.88 5.67
N ALA A 162 -6.02 17.37 5.26
CA ALA A 162 -7.29 18.05 5.38
C ALA A 162 -7.68 18.28 6.85
N TRP A 163 -7.29 17.35 7.73
CA TRP A 163 -7.57 17.45 9.17
C TRP A 163 -6.48 18.16 9.97
N ASN A 164 -5.61 18.92 9.31
CA ASN A 164 -4.43 19.51 9.98
C ASN A 164 -4.80 20.55 11.04
N ASP A 165 -5.89 21.28 10.85
CA ASP A 165 -6.41 22.29 11.76
C ASP A 165 -7.44 21.75 12.79
N GLY A 166 -7.66 20.41 12.82
CA GLY A 166 -8.55 19.75 13.77
C GLY A 166 -10.02 19.67 13.36
N GLN A 167 -10.39 20.25 12.22
CA GLN A 167 -11.74 20.22 11.66
C GLN A 167 -11.69 19.97 10.16
N ILE A 168 -12.62 19.17 9.65
CA ILE A 168 -12.85 19.05 8.21
C ILE A 168 -13.99 19.99 7.84
N THR A 169 -13.68 20.99 7.03
CA THR A 169 -14.68 21.89 6.47
C THR A 169 -15.56 21.17 5.45
N GLN A 170 -16.68 21.77 5.07
CA GLN A 170 -17.58 21.17 4.10
C GLN A 170 -16.89 21.03 2.73
N ASP A 171 -16.10 22.03 2.30
CA ASP A 171 -15.36 21.99 1.04
C ASP A 171 -14.30 20.87 1.03
N GLU A 172 -13.63 20.65 2.16
CA GLU A 172 -12.67 19.56 2.32
C GLU A 172 -13.35 18.19 2.34
N ARG A 173 -14.54 18.09 2.93
CA ARG A 173 -15.32 16.86 2.88
C ARG A 173 -15.71 16.51 1.44
N GLU A 174 -16.23 17.47 0.69
CA GLU A 174 -16.58 17.26 -0.71
C GLU A 174 -15.35 16.86 -1.54
N MET A 175 -14.21 17.48 -1.28
CA MET A 175 -12.94 17.11 -1.93
C MET A 175 -12.49 15.68 -1.55
N LEU A 176 -12.62 15.28 -0.29
CA LEU A 176 -12.28 13.93 0.17
C LEU A 176 -13.20 12.89 -0.45
N ASP A 177 -14.49 13.17 -0.58
CA ASP A 177 -15.47 12.30 -1.23
C ASP A 177 -15.12 12.14 -2.72
N ASP A 178 -14.81 13.23 -3.43
CA ASP A 178 -14.36 13.18 -4.83
C ASP A 178 -13.07 12.36 -4.99
N ILE A 179 -12.12 12.52 -4.07
CA ILE A 179 -10.86 11.77 -4.08
C ILE A 179 -11.12 10.28 -3.83
N SER A 180 -11.97 9.93 -2.87
CA SER A 180 -12.30 8.54 -2.57
C SER A 180 -12.91 7.83 -3.78
N ILE A 181 -13.86 8.49 -4.47
CA ILE A 181 -14.47 8.03 -5.70
C ILE A 181 -13.42 7.90 -6.81
N HIS A 182 -12.53 8.90 -6.94
CA HIS A 182 -11.47 8.89 -7.94
C HIS A 182 -10.47 7.76 -7.74
N LEU A 183 -10.16 7.45 -6.49
CA LEU A 183 -9.27 6.36 -6.09
C LEU A 183 -9.96 5.00 -6.18
N GLY A 184 -11.30 4.96 -6.35
CA GLY A 184 -12.09 3.74 -6.41
C GLY A 184 -12.16 3.02 -5.07
N LEU A 185 -12.11 3.77 -3.97
CA LEU A 185 -12.23 3.21 -2.62
C LEU A 185 -13.70 2.89 -2.32
N GLU A 186 -13.92 1.71 -1.76
CA GLU A 186 -15.24 1.33 -1.26
C GLU A 186 -15.59 2.13 0.00
N PRO A 187 -16.88 2.49 0.22
CA PRO A 187 -17.30 3.30 1.38
C PRO A 187 -16.84 2.74 2.72
N GLU A 188 -16.83 1.42 2.88
CA GLU A 188 -16.40 0.73 4.11
C GLU A 188 -14.90 0.91 4.38
N VAL A 189 -14.10 0.99 3.32
CA VAL A 189 -12.65 1.24 3.41
C VAL A 189 -12.40 2.69 3.81
N VAL A 190 -13.14 3.63 3.22
CA VAL A 190 -13.08 5.06 3.56
C VAL A 190 -13.41 5.25 5.04
N GLU A 191 -14.52 4.69 5.51
CA GLU A 191 -14.96 4.78 6.90
C GLU A 191 -13.94 4.19 7.87
N ARG A 192 -13.34 3.05 7.53
CA ARG A 192 -12.26 2.43 8.32
C ARG A 192 -11.06 3.37 8.46
N ILE A 193 -10.56 3.91 7.33
CA ILE A 193 -9.41 4.83 7.34
C ILE A 193 -9.71 6.09 8.16
N GLU A 194 -10.90 6.67 8.00
CA GLU A 194 -11.31 7.84 8.76
C GLU A 194 -11.33 7.55 10.26
N ASN A 195 -11.89 6.43 10.67
CA ASN A 195 -11.94 6.01 12.07
C ASN A 195 -10.54 5.76 12.66
N GLU A 196 -9.64 5.17 11.88
CA GLU A 196 -8.25 4.94 12.29
C GLU A 196 -7.53 6.28 12.50
N VAL A 197 -7.61 7.20 11.53
CA VAL A 197 -6.97 8.53 11.61
C VAL A 197 -7.51 9.34 12.78
N ILE A 198 -8.84 9.30 13.04
CA ILE A 198 -9.46 9.94 14.20
C ILE A 198 -8.91 9.36 15.51
N SER A 199 -8.79 8.03 15.57
CA SER A 199 -8.29 7.33 16.75
C SER A 199 -6.82 7.63 17.03
N GLU A 200 -5.99 7.64 15.99
CA GLU A 200 -4.56 7.99 16.06
C GLU A 200 -4.37 9.42 16.57
N ARG A 201 -5.17 10.37 16.10
CA ARG A 201 -5.11 11.76 16.53
C ARG A 201 -5.58 11.97 17.96
N LYS A 202 -6.68 11.31 18.36
CA LYS A 202 -7.12 11.35 19.77
C LYS A 202 -6.03 10.86 20.71
N ASN A 203 -5.43 9.70 20.40
CA ASN A 203 -4.33 9.16 21.18
C ASN A 203 -3.11 10.10 21.22
N SER A 204 -2.76 10.73 20.09
CA SER A 204 -1.67 11.69 20.03
C SER A 204 -1.97 12.95 20.83
N SER A 205 -3.18 13.51 20.71
CA SER A 205 -3.62 14.68 21.47
C SER A 205 -3.67 14.40 22.97
N ASP A 206 -4.14 13.21 23.37
CA ASP A 206 -4.19 12.81 24.78
C ASP A 206 -2.79 12.68 25.39
N ILE A 207 -1.82 12.17 24.62
CA ILE A 207 -0.41 12.10 25.05
C ILE A 207 0.19 13.50 25.16
N GLN A 208 -0.05 14.36 24.17
CA GLN A 208 0.46 15.74 24.15
C GLN A 208 -0.07 16.56 25.33
N ILE A 209 -1.39 16.50 25.56
CA ILE A 209 -2.00 17.22 26.68
C ILE A 209 -1.56 16.67 28.04
N LYS A 210 -1.41 15.35 28.16
CA LYS A 210 -0.90 14.72 29.38
C LYS A 210 0.53 15.19 29.68
N THR A 211 1.41 15.23 28.69
CA THR A 211 2.79 15.73 28.83
C THR A 211 2.79 17.21 29.25
N TYR A 212 1.93 18.02 28.67
CA TYR A 212 1.77 19.42 29.04
C TYR A 212 1.32 19.58 30.50
N LEU A 213 0.31 18.81 30.93
CA LEU A 213 -0.19 18.84 32.30
C LEU A 213 0.82 18.31 33.33
N GLU A 214 1.66 17.36 32.98
CA GLU A 214 2.75 16.89 33.83
C GLU A 214 3.79 18.00 34.11
N VAL A 215 4.12 18.81 33.10
CA VAL A 215 5.03 19.96 33.26
C VAL A 215 4.33 21.10 34.01
N LEU A 216 3.05 21.34 33.73
CA LEU A 216 2.23 22.31 34.46
C LEU A 216 2.19 21.99 35.97
N ALA A 217 2.04 20.72 36.32
CA ALA A 217 2.05 20.29 37.74
C ALA A 217 3.36 20.61 38.45
N VAL A 218 4.48 20.59 37.72
CA VAL A 218 5.78 20.99 38.28
C VAL A 218 5.87 22.51 38.44
N ALA A 219 5.39 23.27 37.45
CA ALA A 219 5.37 24.74 37.52
C ALA A 219 4.40 25.27 38.62
N TRP A 220 3.30 24.54 38.91
CA TRP A 220 2.32 24.92 39.95
C TRP A 220 2.70 24.48 41.37
N GLN A 221 3.92 23.99 41.58
CA GLN A 221 4.32 23.36 42.84
C GLN A 221 4.25 24.31 44.06
N ASP A 222 4.43 25.62 43.85
CA ASP A 222 4.31 26.66 44.86
C ASP A 222 2.95 27.39 44.87
N GLY A 223 1.98 26.92 44.02
CA GLY A 223 0.62 27.48 43.92
C GLY A 223 0.55 28.76 43.08
N PHE A 224 1.57 29.10 42.33
CA PHE A 224 1.64 30.28 41.49
C PHE A 224 2.46 29.96 40.22
N ILE A 225 2.08 30.50 39.08
CA ILE A 225 2.86 30.42 37.82
C ILE A 225 3.47 31.81 37.55
N SER A 226 4.76 31.90 37.57
CA SER A 226 5.51 33.12 37.25
C SER A 226 5.46 33.40 35.71
N GLU A 227 5.80 34.64 35.32
CA GLU A 227 5.85 35.03 33.89
C GLU A 227 6.83 34.16 33.10
N ASP A 228 7.97 33.78 33.71
CA ASP A 228 8.98 32.93 33.06
C ASP A 228 8.45 31.49 32.87
N GLU A 229 7.77 30.95 33.87
CA GLU A 229 7.15 29.62 33.77
C GLU A 229 6.01 29.60 32.76
N GLN A 230 5.19 30.65 32.67
CA GLN A 230 4.17 30.77 31.65
C GLN A 230 4.79 30.81 30.25
N ALA A 231 5.87 31.55 30.05
CA ALA A 231 6.58 31.58 28.76
C ALA A 231 7.17 30.20 28.38
N MET A 232 7.64 29.44 29.36
CA MET A 232 8.07 28.05 29.16
C MET A 232 6.91 27.13 28.78
N LEU A 233 5.78 27.25 29.46
CA LEU A 233 4.57 26.48 29.17
C LEU A 233 4.02 26.80 27.77
N ASP A 234 4.03 28.07 27.36
CA ASP A 234 3.63 28.50 26.02
C ASP A 234 4.54 27.92 24.93
N THR A 235 5.86 27.93 25.19
CA THR A 235 6.86 27.32 24.29
C THR A 235 6.66 25.79 24.19
N LEU A 236 6.37 25.14 25.33
CA LEU A 236 6.09 23.71 25.37
C LEU A 236 4.80 23.38 24.60
N ALA A 237 3.72 24.14 24.81
CA ALA A 237 2.47 23.95 24.08
C ALA A 237 2.69 24.05 22.56
N GLN A 238 3.46 25.05 22.12
CA GLN A 238 3.81 25.20 20.71
C GLN A 238 4.65 24.03 20.19
N SER A 239 5.62 23.56 20.97
CA SER A 239 6.48 22.43 20.59
C SER A 239 5.74 21.10 20.50
N LEU A 240 4.69 20.94 21.34
CA LEU A 240 3.78 19.80 21.35
C LEU A 240 2.69 19.91 20.27
N GLY A 241 2.60 21.04 19.54
CA GLY A 241 1.56 21.27 18.53
C GLY A 241 0.16 21.50 19.14
N LEU A 242 0.08 21.90 20.40
CA LEU A 242 -1.16 22.26 21.06
C LEU A 242 -1.54 23.70 20.67
N GLU A 243 -2.81 23.92 20.30
CA GLU A 243 -3.31 25.26 20.09
C GLU A 243 -3.30 26.06 21.41
N ALA A 244 -2.88 27.32 21.34
CA ALA A 244 -2.73 28.19 22.50
C ALA A 244 -4.03 28.27 23.35
N ASN A 245 -5.18 28.39 22.70
CA ASN A 245 -6.48 28.42 23.38
C ASN A 245 -6.83 27.10 24.07
N TYR A 246 -6.44 25.97 23.46
CA TYR A 246 -6.67 24.64 24.02
C TYR A 246 -5.76 24.39 25.22
N ALA A 247 -4.47 24.72 25.09
CA ALA A 247 -3.52 24.62 26.20
C ALA A 247 -3.94 25.50 27.38
N LEU A 248 -4.35 26.74 27.14
CA LEU A 248 -4.80 27.67 28.19
C LEU A 248 -6.09 27.17 28.89
N LYS A 249 -7.00 26.58 28.13
CA LYS A 249 -8.23 26.01 28.72
C LYS A 249 -7.89 24.81 29.61
N ALA A 250 -7.04 23.88 29.12
CA ALA A 250 -6.61 22.75 29.90
C ALA A 250 -5.83 23.15 31.16
N GLN A 251 -4.99 24.19 31.06
CA GLN A 251 -4.29 24.81 32.21
C GLN A 251 -5.28 25.32 33.25
N ASN A 252 -6.27 26.09 32.85
CA ASN A 252 -7.26 26.67 33.77
C ASN A 252 -8.13 25.61 34.43
N GLU A 253 -8.57 24.60 33.70
CA GLU A 253 -9.33 23.47 34.23
C GLU A 253 -8.47 22.70 35.26
N TRP A 254 -7.22 22.37 34.90
CA TRP A 254 -6.33 21.64 35.82
C TRP A 254 -6.03 22.43 37.10
N ILE A 255 -5.76 23.73 37.01
CA ILE A 255 -5.54 24.61 38.17
C ILE A 255 -6.78 24.65 39.06
N SER A 256 -7.99 24.77 38.47
CA SER A 256 -9.23 24.76 39.20
C SER A 256 -9.47 23.47 39.99
N ASP A 257 -9.03 22.33 39.43
CA ASP A 257 -9.20 21.02 40.08
C ASP A 257 -8.12 20.74 41.14
N ASN A 258 -7.02 21.49 41.14
CA ASN A 258 -5.85 21.28 42.02
C ASN A 258 -5.58 22.49 42.95
N SER A 259 -6.48 23.49 43.00
CA SER A 259 -6.45 24.61 43.94
C SER A 259 -7.42 24.35 45.11
#